data_75eadd1edf3debd24ac91c41450e80f7
#
_entry.id   75eadd1edf3debd24ac91c41450e80f7
#
_cell.length_a   1.000
_cell.length_b   1.000
_cell.length_c   1.000
_cell.angle_alpha   90.00
_cell.angle_beta   90.00
_cell.angle_gamma   90.00
#
_symmetry.space_group_name_H-M   'P 1'
#
loop_
_entity.id
_entity.type
_entity.pdbx_description
1 polymer ?
#
loop_
_entity_poly.entity_id
_entity_poly.type
_entity_poly.pdbx_seq_one_letter_code
_entity_poly.pdbx_strand_id
1 'polypeptide(L)'
;MSIDEAAAAYVQHVADVRRLSPATVRAYRSDLAGLAEACEHADLADVDLEQLRDWLWHAVQRGDSRATIARRTAAVRGFFAWAAETGRISADPSLRLVTPKRGRSLPQVATADTLADVLTRLEATATGGDPAALRDYAVLELLYGAALRVSELCGLDVDDLDLDRRTARVVGKGAKERVVPFGGPASRAIDAYLVRGRPALAQRAEGGARALFLGSRGGRMGSRAVYSLVSRELGPGLGATVGPHALRHSAATHLLDGGADLRAVQEILGHASLGTTQIYTHVSSERLAAAYRLAHPRA
;
A
#
# COMPACT_ATOMS: atom_id res chain seq x y z
N MET A 1 28.37 8.99 21.95
CA MET A 1 27.71 9.20 20.61
C MET A 1 26.26 9.51 20.85
N SER A 2 25.78 10.63 20.33
CA SER A 2 24.37 10.99 20.53
C SER A 2 23.41 9.98 19.89
N ILE A 3 22.20 9.87 20.44
CA ILE A 3 21.14 9.03 19.89
C ILE A 3 20.81 9.43 18.44
N ASP A 4 20.91 10.73 18.09
CA ASP A 4 20.66 11.25 16.75
C ASP A 4 21.67 10.77 15.72
N GLU A 5 22.97 10.82 16.06
CA GLU A 5 24.04 10.32 15.20
C GLU A 5 23.90 8.82 14.96
N ALA A 6 23.60 8.06 16.01
CA ALA A 6 23.37 6.63 15.94
C ALA A 6 22.13 6.30 15.10
N ALA A 7 21.02 7.04 15.28
CA ALA A 7 19.78 6.88 14.51
C ALA A 7 20.01 7.16 13.03
N ALA A 8 20.74 8.22 12.68
CA ALA A 8 21.10 8.51 11.30
C ALA A 8 21.91 7.40 10.66
N ALA A 9 22.92 6.87 11.37
CA ALA A 9 23.76 5.77 10.91
C ALA A 9 22.93 4.47 10.72
N TYR A 10 22.03 4.17 11.65
CA TYR A 10 21.13 3.00 11.52
C TYR A 10 20.17 3.14 10.36
N VAL A 11 19.57 4.32 10.14
CA VAL A 11 18.69 4.58 9.00
C VAL A 11 19.43 4.36 7.69
N GLN A 12 20.70 4.77 7.59
CA GLN A 12 21.54 4.49 6.43
C GLN A 12 21.82 2.98 6.29
N HIS A 13 22.17 2.30 7.40
CA HIS A 13 22.39 0.85 7.40
C HIS A 13 21.16 0.07 6.89
N VAL A 14 19.94 0.40 7.36
CA VAL A 14 18.74 -0.31 6.91
C VAL A 14 18.38 0.00 5.47
N ALA A 15 18.77 1.17 4.93
CA ALA A 15 18.61 1.51 3.54
C ALA A 15 19.57 0.72 2.64
N ASP A 16 20.86 0.75 2.95
CA ASP A 16 21.91 0.26 2.06
C ASP A 16 22.20 -1.23 2.22
N VAL A 17 22.29 -1.70 3.48
CA VAL A 17 22.66 -3.08 3.80
C VAL A 17 21.43 -3.99 3.85
N ARG A 18 20.39 -3.59 4.62
CA ARG A 18 19.15 -4.37 4.73
C ARG A 18 18.18 -4.15 3.58
N ARG A 19 18.42 -3.17 2.73
CA ARG A 19 17.64 -2.83 1.53
C ARG A 19 16.14 -2.76 1.82
N LEU A 20 15.78 -2.12 2.94
CA LEU A 20 14.37 -1.90 3.28
C LEU A 20 13.72 -0.93 2.30
N SER A 21 12.41 -1.04 2.14
CA SER A 21 11.68 -0.15 1.23
C SER A 21 11.86 1.32 1.64
N PRO A 22 11.89 2.28 0.68
CA PRO A 22 12.00 3.71 0.99
C PRO A 22 10.91 4.20 1.97
N ALA A 23 9.72 3.60 1.93
CA ALA A 23 8.65 3.89 2.87
C ALA A 23 8.98 3.44 4.30
N THR A 24 9.58 2.24 4.46
CA THR A 24 10.02 1.74 5.75
C THR A 24 11.17 2.58 6.32
N VAL A 25 12.14 2.94 5.48
CA VAL A 25 13.27 3.80 5.86
C VAL A 25 12.78 5.16 6.36
N ARG A 26 11.84 5.80 5.63
CA ARG A 26 11.23 7.06 6.08
C ARG A 26 10.48 6.92 7.40
N ALA A 27 9.74 5.82 7.58
CA ALA A 27 9.01 5.57 8.81
C ALA A 27 9.96 5.36 10.00
N TYR A 28 11.03 4.58 9.83
CA TYR A 28 12.05 4.36 10.86
C TYR A 28 12.77 5.65 11.22
N ARG A 29 13.13 6.47 10.21
CA ARG A 29 13.72 7.80 10.45
C ARG A 29 12.82 8.67 11.34
N SER A 30 11.54 8.75 11.01
CA SER A 30 10.57 9.52 11.79
C SER A 30 10.38 8.96 13.20
N ASP A 31 10.35 7.63 13.36
CA ASP A 31 10.18 7.00 14.66
C ASP A 31 11.39 7.24 15.57
N LEU A 32 12.61 7.11 15.03
CA LEU A 32 13.83 7.31 15.79
C LEU A 32 14.09 8.79 16.10
N ALA A 33 13.70 9.69 15.22
CA ALA A 33 13.73 11.14 15.54
C ALA A 33 12.79 11.45 16.71
N GLY A 34 11.57 10.92 16.72
CA GLY A 34 10.66 11.10 17.85
C GLY A 34 11.11 10.40 19.13
N LEU A 35 11.93 9.34 19.03
CA LEU A 35 12.60 8.76 20.22
C LEU A 35 13.69 9.68 20.74
N ALA A 36 14.55 10.21 19.84
CA ALA A 36 15.63 11.12 20.22
C ALA A 36 15.10 12.38 20.95
N GLU A 37 14.01 12.98 20.43
CA GLU A 37 13.32 14.08 21.10
C GLU A 37 12.82 13.68 22.50
N ALA A 38 12.24 12.49 22.64
CA ALA A 38 11.70 12.03 23.93
C ALA A 38 12.81 11.71 24.95
N CYS A 39 13.99 11.38 24.48
CA CYS A 39 15.19 11.17 25.30
C CYS A 39 16.06 12.44 25.41
N GLU A 40 15.51 13.62 25.09
CA GLU A 40 16.21 14.92 25.19
C GLU A 40 17.59 14.93 24.50
N HIS A 41 17.73 14.19 23.38
CA HIS A 41 18.96 14.03 22.61
C HIS A 41 20.16 13.47 23.41
N ALA A 42 19.87 12.64 24.40
CA ALA A 42 20.83 12.03 25.30
C ALA A 42 21.95 11.23 24.58
N ASP A 43 22.98 10.85 25.31
CA ASP A 43 23.94 9.85 24.79
C ASP A 43 23.23 8.50 24.63
N LEU A 44 23.55 7.79 23.57
CA LEU A 44 22.93 6.50 23.25
C LEU A 44 23.10 5.46 24.37
N ALA A 45 24.22 5.53 25.09
CA ALA A 45 24.53 4.62 26.18
C ALA A 45 23.69 4.86 27.45
N ASP A 46 23.12 6.04 27.59
CA ASP A 46 22.30 6.46 28.73
C ASP A 46 20.80 6.13 28.54
N VAL A 47 20.40 5.70 27.34
CA VAL A 47 19.01 5.34 27.08
C VAL A 47 18.68 4.00 27.73
N ASP A 48 17.70 4.01 28.60
CA ASP A 48 17.25 2.84 29.34
C ASP A 48 15.88 2.31 28.90
N LEU A 49 15.48 1.17 29.49
CA LEU A 49 14.19 0.54 29.20
C LEU A 49 12.99 1.39 29.62
N GLU A 50 13.10 2.18 30.68
CA GLU A 50 11.99 2.99 31.18
C GLU A 50 11.69 4.14 30.23
N GLN A 51 12.71 4.84 29.77
CA GLN A 51 12.56 5.89 28.74
C GLN A 51 11.91 5.33 27.46
N LEU A 52 12.29 4.11 27.04
CA LEU A 52 11.67 3.47 25.87
C LEU A 52 10.19 3.12 26.11
N ARG A 53 9.84 2.70 27.32
CA ARG A 53 8.45 2.41 27.72
C ARG A 53 7.63 3.68 27.79
N ASP A 54 8.14 4.74 28.36
CA ASP A 54 7.47 6.04 28.49
C ASP A 54 7.20 6.65 27.12
N TRP A 55 8.17 6.59 26.21
CA TRP A 55 7.96 7.05 24.84
C TRP A 55 6.84 6.29 24.13
N LEU A 56 6.78 4.96 24.28
CA LEU A 56 5.70 4.15 23.73
C LEU A 56 4.36 4.40 24.44
N TRP A 57 4.39 4.61 25.76
CA TRP A 57 3.21 4.95 26.54
C TRP A 57 2.60 6.28 26.11
N HIS A 58 3.41 7.32 25.92
CA HIS A 58 2.95 8.58 25.37
C HIS A 58 2.31 8.43 23.97
N ALA A 59 2.81 7.52 23.16
CA ALA A 59 2.18 7.20 21.88
C ALA A 59 0.78 6.59 22.04
N VAL A 60 0.60 5.70 23.04
CA VAL A 60 -0.72 5.14 23.38
C VAL A 60 -1.68 6.24 23.86
N GLN A 61 -1.21 7.14 24.75
CA GLN A 61 -2.03 8.24 25.27
C GLN A 61 -2.47 9.22 24.18
N ARG A 62 -1.65 9.46 23.16
CA ARG A 62 -2.02 10.27 21.99
C ARG A 62 -3.02 9.59 21.06
N GLY A 63 -3.38 8.33 21.32
CA GLY A 63 -4.28 7.55 20.48
C GLY A 63 -3.66 6.96 19.23
N ASP A 64 -2.33 6.81 19.19
CA ASP A 64 -1.65 6.17 18.05
C ASP A 64 -2.17 4.75 17.83
N SER A 65 -2.32 4.38 16.55
CA SER A 65 -2.83 3.05 16.21
C SER A 65 -1.90 1.94 16.71
N ARG A 66 -2.47 0.77 17.03
CA ARG A 66 -1.69 -0.42 17.41
C ARG A 66 -0.63 -0.79 16.37
N ALA A 67 -0.90 -0.56 15.09
CA ALA A 67 0.06 -0.79 14.01
C ALA A 67 1.23 0.19 14.08
N THR A 68 0.98 1.46 14.40
CA THR A 68 2.02 2.49 14.63
C THR A 68 2.90 2.10 15.81
N ILE A 69 2.31 1.72 16.94
CA ILE A 69 3.04 1.32 18.14
C ILE A 69 3.89 0.06 17.86
N ALA A 70 3.33 -0.95 17.18
CA ALA A 70 4.07 -2.15 16.81
C ALA A 70 5.24 -1.84 15.85
N ARG A 71 5.07 -0.91 14.90
CA ARG A 71 6.15 -0.46 14.01
C ARG A 71 7.24 0.29 14.78
N ARG A 72 6.87 1.21 15.68
CA ARG A 72 7.81 1.93 16.56
C ARG A 72 8.62 0.96 17.40
N THR A 73 7.95 0.00 18.04
CA THR A 73 8.63 -1.04 18.81
C THR A 73 9.62 -1.83 17.96
N ALA A 74 9.25 -2.19 16.72
CA ALA A 74 10.13 -2.91 15.80
C ALA A 74 11.33 -2.06 15.37
N ALA A 75 11.12 -0.76 15.08
CA ALA A 75 12.20 0.17 14.74
C ALA A 75 13.22 0.31 15.87
N VAL A 76 12.76 0.54 17.09
CA VAL A 76 13.60 0.69 18.29
C VAL A 76 14.36 -0.59 18.61
N ARG A 77 13.70 -1.75 18.61
CA ARG A 77 14.38 -3.03 18.84
C ARG A 77 15.44 -3.31 17.77
N GLY A 78 15.14 -3.03 16.49
CA GLY A 78 16.14 -3.17 15.43
C GLY A 78 17.32 -2.22 15.58
N PHE A 79 17.07 -1.00 16.04
CA PHE A 79 18.08 0.03 16.27
C PHE A 79 19.03 -0.33 17.41
N PHE A 80 18.51 -0.67 18.58
CA PHE A 80 19.35 -1.01 19.73
C PHE A 80 20.07 -2.36 19.56
N ALA A 81 19.44 -3.34 18.94
CA ALA A 81 20.12 -4.58 18.56
C ALA A 81 21.33 -4.31 17.65
N TRP A 82 21.15 -3.49 16.60
CA TRP A 82 22.25 -3.09 15.72
C TRP A 82 23.33 -2.28 16.46
N ALA A 83 22.94 -1.40 17.37
CA ALA A 83 23.90 -0.62 18.16
C ALA A 83 24.74 -1.52 19.08
N ALA A 84 24.16 -2.53 19.70
CA ALA A 84 24.86 -3.51 20.50
C ALA A 84 25.77 -4.42 19.65
N GLU A 85 25.26 -4.95 18.52
CA GLU A 85 26.03 -5.79 17.58
C GLU A 85 27.25 -5.06 17.00
N THR A 86 27.14 -3.74 16.82
CA THR A 86 28.24 -2.91 16.29
C THR A 86 29.11 -2.27 17.37
N GLY A 87 28.93 -2.66 18.64
CA GLY A 87 29.74 -2.21 19.78
C GLY A 87 29.55 -0.73 20.17
N ARG A 88 28.45 -0.10 19.76
CA ARG A 88 28.15 1.28 20.14
C ARG A 88 27.57 1.43 21.52
N ILE A 89 26.96 0.37 22.03
CA ILE A 89 26.50 0.21 23.41
C ILE A 89 26.88 -1.18 23.92
N SER A 90 27.01 -1.31 25.23
CA SER A 90 27.42 -2.58 25.88
C SER A 90 26.26 -3.57 26.05
N ALA A 91 25.00 -3.07 26.10
CA ALA A 91 23.81 -3.87 26.28
C ALA A 91 22.62 -3.24 25.56
N ASP A 92 21.73 -4.07 25.02
CA ASP A 92 20.51 -3.63 24.36
C ASP A 92 19.37 -3.38 25.36
N PRO A 93 18.97 -2.11 25.63
CA PRO A 93 17.91 -1.80 26.58
C PRO A 93 16.52 -2.23 26.08
N SER A 94 16.38 -2.49 24.78
CA SER A 94 15.09 -2.80 24.16
C SER A 94 14.68 -4.29 24.25
N LEU A 95 15.53 -5.17 24.74
CA LEU A 95 15.28 -6.62 24.81
C LEU A 95 13.98 -6.99 25.50
N ARG A 96 13.58 -6.23 26.53
CA ARG A 96 12.36 -6.46 27.32
C ARG A 96 11.16 -5.63 26.85
N LEU A 97 11.27 -4.91 25.74
CA LEU A 97 10.11 -4.24 25.13
C LEU A 97 9.13 -5.26 24.57
N VAL A 98 7.91 -5.22 25.08
CA VAL A 98 6.82 -6.09 24.59
C VAL A 98 6.11 -5.39 23.43
N THR A 99 6.11 -6.03 22.27
CA THR A 99 5.30 -5.56 21.16
C THR A 99 3.82 -5.80 21.45
N PRO A 100 2.94 -4.80 21.39
CA PRO A 100 1.52 -5.03 21.57
C PRO A 100 1.05 -6.09 20.59
N LYS A 101 0.33 -7.10 21.09
CA LYS A 101 -0.27 -8.11 20.22
C LYS A 101 -1.16 -7.39 19.21
N ARG A 102 -0.92 -7.64 17.92
CA ARG A 102 -1.82 -7.16 16.86
C ARG A 102 -3.21 -7.66 17.18
N GLY A 103 -4.15 -6.76 17.49
CA GLY A 103 -5.54 -7.14 17.60
C GLY A 103 -5.94 -7.79 16.27
N ARG A 104 -6.47 -9.00 16.31
CA ARG A 104 -7.11 -9.62 15.16
C ARG A 104 -8.46 -8.92 14.96
N SER A 105 -8.48 -7.74 14.34
CA SER A 105 -9.71 -7.31 13.69
C SER A 105 -9.85 -8.20 12.46
N LEU A 106 -10.96 -8.93 12.37
CA LEU A 106 -11.31 -9.60 11.13
C LEU A 106 -11.32 -8.55 10.03
N PRO A 107 -10.65 -8.80 8.89
CA PRO A 107 -10.70 -7.89 7.77
C PRO A 107 -12.17 -7.68 7.38
N GLN A 108 -12.60 -6.44 7.28
CA GLN A 108 -13.93 -6.15 6.76
C GLN A 108 -13.91 -6.44 5.26
N VAL A 109 -14.70 -7.42 4.85
CA VAL A 109 -14.94 -7.76 3.44
C VAL A 109 -16.20 -7.00 3.04
N ALA A 110 -16.08 -6.10 2.07
CA ALA A 110 -17.26 -5.53 1.42
C ALA A 110 -17.90 -6.61 0.57
N THR A 111 -19.23 -6.75 0.59
CA THR A 111 -19.94 -7.68 -0.29
C THR A 111 -19.84 -7.22 -1.75
N ALA A 112 -20.03 -8.15 -2.69
CA ALA A 112 -20.04 -7.84 -4.12
C ALA A 112 -21.11 -6.78 -4.45
N ASP A 113 -22.31 -6.90 -3.85
CA ASP A 113 -23.42 -5.96 -4.03
C ASP A 113 -23.07 -4.56 -3.52
N THR A 114 -22.50 -4.44 -2.31
CA THR A 114 -22.06 -3.15 -1.77
C THR A 114 -21.04 -2.47 -2.69
N LEU A 115 -20.10 -3.23 -3.23
CA LEU A 115 -19.10 -2.70 -4.17
C LEU A 115 -19.73 -2.33 -5.51
N ALA A 116 -20.66 -3.13 -6.01
CA ALA A 116 -21.42 -2.83 -7.24
C ALA A 116 -22.18 -1.51 -7.10
N ASP A 117 -22.87 -1.29 -5.98
CA ASP A 117 -23.63 -0.06 -5.72
C ASP A 117 -22.70 1.17 -5.69
N VAL A 118 -21.57 1.07 -4.99
CA VAL A 118 -20.58 2.16 -4.93
C VAL A 118 -20.01 2.48 -6.31
N LEU A 119 -19.63 1.46 -7.07
CA LEU A 119 -19.07 1.64 -8.41
C LEU A 119 -20.08 2.19 -9.40
N THR A 120 -21.35 1.76 -9.34
CA THR A 120 -22.44 2.31 -10.15
C THR A 120 -22.71 3.78 -9.85
N ARG A 121 -22.70 4.18 -8.58
CA ARG A 121 -22.84 5.57 -8.17
C ARG A 121 -21.68 6.43 -8.68
N LEU A 122 -20.45 5.91 -8.63
CA LEU A 122 -19.28 6.62 -9.14
C LEU A 122 -19.29 6.74 -10.66
N GLU A 123 -19.74 5.71 -11.38
CA GLU A 123 -19.95 5.74 -12.82
C GLU A 123 -20.94 6.85 -13.20
N ALA A 124 -22.09 6.92 -12.52
CA ALA A 124 -23.07 7.98 -12.71
C ALA A 124 -22.48 9.38 -12.48
N THR A 125 -21.65 9.55 -11.44
CA THR A 125 -20.97 10.82 -11.16
C THR A 125 -19.95 11.16 -12.24
N ALA A 126 -19.22 10.17 -12.75
CA ALA A 126 -18.21 10.34 -13.81
C ALA A 126 -18.83 10.71 -15.17
N THR A 127 -20.09 10.36 -15.43
CA THR A 127 -20.80 10.77 -16.66
C THR A 127 -20.91 12.29 -16.81
N GLY A 128 -20.91 13.05 -15.72
CA GLY A 128 -20.87 14.51 -15.72
C GLY A 128 -19.57 15.11 -16.28
N GLY A 129 -18.55 14.29 -16.56
CA GLY A 129 -17.33 14.70 -17.23
C GLY A 129 -16.30 15.42 -16.33
N ASP A 130 -16.55 15.55 -15.02
CA ASP A 130 -15.53 16.08 -14.10
C ASP A 130 -14.27 15.23 -14.12
N PRO A 131 -13.10 15.84 -14.40
CA PRO A 131 -11.83 15.09 -14.48
C PRO A 131 -11.45 14.30 -13.21
N ALA A 132 -11.81 14.82 -12.03
CA ALA A 132 -11.54 14.13 -10.78
C ALA A 132 -12.50 12.95 -10.58
N ALA A 133 -13.77 13.08 -10.93
CA ALA A 133 -14.74 12.00 -10.86
C ALA A 133 -14.40 10.85 -11.82
N LEU A 134 -14.01 11.15 -13.05
CA LEU A 134 -13.52 10.16 -14.02
C LEU A 134 -12.30 9.39 -13.48
N ARG A 135 -11.33 10.11 -12.89
CA ARG A 135 -10.16 9.50 -12.26
C ARG A 135 -10.56 8.60 -11.09
N ASP A 136 -11.39 9.10 -10.17
CA ASP A 136 -11.75 8.42 -8.94
C ASP A 136 -12.51 7.12 -9.24
N TYR A 137 -13.40 7.14 -10.24
CA TYR A 137 -14.07 5.93 -10.72
C TYR A 137 -13.07 4.92 -11.31
N ALA A 138 -12.18 5.36 -12.21
CA ALA A 138 -11.17 4.48 -12.81
C ALA A 138 -10.20 3.90 -11.77
N VAL A 139 -9.82 4.68 -10.75
CA VAL A 139 -8.99 4.21 -9.62
C VAL A 139 -9.66 3.06 -8.87
N LEU A 140 -10.94 3.22 -8.50
CA LEU A 140 -11.65 2.19 -7.72
C LEU A 140 -11.96 0.94 -8.55
N GLU A 141 -12.33 1.09 -9.81
CA GLU A 141 -12.53 -0.04 -10.74
C GLU A 141 -11.23 -0.85 -10.90
N LEU A 142 -10.10 -0.19 -11.09
CA LEU A 142 -8.83 -0.89 -11.26
C LEU A 142 -8.30 -1.50 -9.96
N LEU A 143 -8.44 -0.82 -8.82
CA LEU A 143 -8.06 -1.36 -7.51
C LEU A 143 -8.81 -2.65 -7.18
N TYR A 144 -10.12 -2.63 -7.38
CA TYR A 144 -10.97 -3.79 -7.11
C TYR A 144 -10.80 -4.84 -8.19
N GLY A 145 -10.93 -4.45 -9.47
CA GLY A 145 -10.86 -5.36 -10.61
C GLY A 145 -9.55 -6.13 -10.69
N ALA A 146 -8.40 -5.48 -10.52
CA ALA A 146 -7.10 -6.14 -10.60
C ALA A 146 -6.52 -6.53 -9.22
N ALA A 147 -7.26 -6.34 -8.13
CA ALA A 147 -6.84 -6.62 -6.76
C ALA A 147 -5.47 -6.02 -6.41
N LEU A 148 -5.19 -4.79 -6.86
CA LEU A 148 -3.88 -4.14 -6.73
C LEU A 148 -3.57 -3.72 -5.29
N ARG A 149 -2.26 -3.69 -4.96
CA ARG A 149 -1.81 -2.91 -3.81
C ARG A 149 -1.88 -1.41 -4.15
N VAL A 150 -2.14 -0.57 -3.15
CA VAL A 150 -2.17 0.88 -3.37
C VAL A 150 -0.86 1.42 -3.96
N SER A 151 0.28 0.86 -3.54
CA SER A 151 1.60 1.26 -4.07
C SER A 151 1.79 0.85 -5.52
N GLU A 152 1.24 -0.29 -5.93
CA GLU A 152 1.25 -0.77 -7.31
C GLU A 152 0.41 0.15 -8.19
N LEU A 153 -0.83 0.46 -7.78
CA LEU A 153 -1.68 1.41 -8.50
C LEU A 153 -1.03 2.79 -8.67
N CYS A 154 -0.48 3.34 -7.57
CA CYS A 154 0.19 4.66 -7.61
C CYS A 154 1.46 4.65 -8.46
N GLY A 155 2.09 3.48 -8.64
CA GLY A 155 3.30 3.30 -9.44
C GLY A 155 3.05 3.22 -10.93
N LEU A 156 1.84 2.90 -11.37
CA LEU A 156 1.52 2.71 -12.78
C LEU A 156 1.79 3.96 -13.63
N ASP A 157 2.42 3.73 -14.78
CA ASP A 157 2.49 4.65 -15.91
C ASP A 157 1.43 4.28 -16.96
N VAL A 158 1.17 5.17 -17.90
CA VAL A 158 0.20 4.91 -18.99
C VAL A 158 0.63 3.69 -19.81
N ASP A 159 1.94 3.56 -20.07
CA ASP A 159 2.52 2.49 -20.87
C ASP A 159 2.52 1.12 -20.15
N ASP A 160 2.13 1.06 -18.89
CA ASP A 160 2.00 -0.19 -18.14
C ASP A 160 0.65 -0.89 -18.37
N LEU A 161 -0.26 -0.27 -19.12
CA LEU A 161 -1.56 -0.82 -19.46
C LEU A 161 -1.62 -1.31 -20.90
N ASP A 162 -2.20 -2.48 -21.06
CA ASP A 162 -2.67 -3.01 -22.35
C ASP A 162 -4.21 -3.09 -22.27
N LEU A 163 -4.88 -2.09 -22.84
CA LEU A 163 -6.35 -1.99 -22.80
C LEU A 163 -7.03 -3.03 -23.70
N ASP A 164 -6.38 -3.46 -24.79
CA ASP A 164 -6.91 -4.47 -25.70
C ASP A 164 -6.92 -5.85 -25.02
N ARG A 165 -5.82 -6.18 -24.34
CA ARG A 165 -5.70 -7.42 -23.54
C ARG A 165 -6.30 -7.30 -22.15
N ARG A 166 -6.64 -6.10 -21.73
CA ARG A 166 -7.12 -5.78 -20.37
C ARG A 166 -6.17 -6.28 -19.28
N THR A 167 -4.91 -5.92 -19.40
CA THR A 167 -3.87 -6.28 -18.45
C THR A 167 -3.07 -5.06 -18.00
N ALA A 168 -2.56 -5.12 -16.77
CA ALA A 168 -1.68 -4.13 -16.19
C ALA A 168 -0.37 -4.79 -15.73
N ARG A 169 0.77 -4.21 -16.09
CA ARG A 169 2.07 -4.60 -15.59
C ARG A 169 2.36 -3.83 -14.31
N VAL A 170 2.55 -4.55 -13.22
CA VAL A 170 2.76 -3.96 -11.89
C VAL A 170 4.06 -4.43 -11.27
N VAL A 171 4.70 -3.52 -10.53
CA VAL A 171 5.94 -3.78 -9.81
C VAL A 171 5.64 -3.97 -8.32
N GLY A 172 5.88 -5.18 -7.82
CA GLY A 172 5.64 -5.56 -6.43
C GLY A 172 6.85 -5.36 -5.51
N LYS A 173 6.78 -5.92 -4.30
CA LYS A 173 7.88 -5.89 -3.34
C LYS A 173 9.13 -6.56 -3.92
N GLY A 174 10.29 -5.90 -3.77
CA GLY A 174 11.57 -6.40 -4.29
C GLY A 174 11.74 -6.23 -5.81
N ALA A 175 11.04 -5.23 -6.39
CA ALA A 175 11.07 -4.94 -7.83
C ALA A 175 10.64 -6.11 -8.73
N LYS A 176 9.84 -7.05 -8.19
CA LYS A 176 9.29 -8.15 -8.97
C LYS A 176 8.10 -7.66 -9.79
N GLU A 177 8.18 -7.83 -11.09
CA GLU A 177 7.11 -7.50 -12.03
C GLU A 177 6.13 -8.67 -12.15
N ARG A 178 4.86 -8.34 -12.37
CA ARG A 178 3.83 -9.28 -12.78
C ARG A 178 2.77 -8.58 -13.63
N VAL A 179 2.10 -9.35 -14.45
CA VAL A 179 0.95 -8.90 -15.25
C VAL A 179 -0.33 -9.37 -14.56
N VAL A 180 -1.27 -8.47 -14.36
CA VAL A 180 -2.57 -8.77 -13.75
C VAL A 180 -3.69 -8.40 -14.70
N PRO A 181 -4.74 -9.26 -14.84
CA PRO A 181 -5.91 -8.94 -15.62
C PRO A 181 -6.84 -7.97 -14.89
N PHE A 182 -7.66 -7.24 -15.65
CA PHE A 182 -8.78 -6.46 -15.15
C PHE A 182 -9.99 -6.57 -16.10
N GLY A 183 -11.17 -6.26 -15.58
CA GLY A 183 -12.43 -6.47 -16.32
C GLY A 183 -12.80 -5.35 -17.27
N GLY A 184 -13.88 -5.60 -18.02
CA GLY A 184 -14.45 -4.64 -18.97
C GLY A 184 -14.84 -3.29 -18.35
N PRO A 185 -15.50 -3.26 -17.19
CA PRO A 185 -15.82 -2.00 -16.51
C PRO A 185 -14.57 -1.15 -16.20
N ALA A 186 -13.51 -1.76 -15.67
CA ALA A 186 -12.24 -1.06 -15.41
C ALA A 186 -11.62 -0.52 -16.72
N SER A 187 -11.64 -1.31 -17.80
CA SER A 187 -11.13 -0.88 -19.12
C SER A 187 -11.87 0.37 -19.60
N ARG A 188 -13.21 0.38 -19.56
CA ARG A 188 -14.02 1.53 -19.99
C ARG A 188 -13.80 2.76 -19.10
N ALA A 189 -13.70 2.56 -17.78
CA ALA A 189 -13.44 3.64 -16.84
C ALA A 189 -12.07 4.30 -17.07
N ILE A 190 -11.03 3.47 -17.32
CA ILE A 190 -9.68 3.94 -17.61
C ILE A 190 -9.64 4.68 -18.95
N ASP A 191 -10.25 4.14 -20.00
CA ASP A 191 -10.33 4.79 -21.32
C ASP A 191 -11.00 6.16 -21.21
N ALA A 192 -12.17 6.23 -20.57
CA ALA A 192 -12.88 7.49 -20.34
C ALA A 192 -12.03 8.52 -19.56
N TYR A 193 -11.29 8.05 -18.57
CA TYR A 193 -10.36 8.90 -17.82
C TYR A 193 -9.18 9.37 -18.68
N LEU A 194 -8.55 8.48 -19.43
CA LEU A 194 -7.42 8.82 -20.32
C LEU A 194 -7.79 9.85 -21.38
N VAL A 195 -8.97 9.69 -21.97
CA VAL A 195 -9.43 10.56 -23.06
C VAL A 195 -9.97 11.91 -22.55
N ARG A 196 -10.78 11.90 -21.49
CA ARG A 196 -11.53 13.09 -21.05
C ARG A 196 -11.00 13.73 -19.78
N GLY A 197 -10.55 12.93 -18.80
CA GLY A 197 -10.18 13.44 -17.48
C GLY A 197 -8.70 13.77 -17.36
N ARG A 198 -7.84 12.84 -17.78
CA ARG A 198 -6.38 12.95 -17.59
C ARG A 198 -5.77 14.18 -18.29
N PRO A 199 -6.13 14.56 -19.54
CA PRO A 199 -5.57 15.75 -20.18
C PRO A 199 -5.84 17.03 -19.39
N ALA A 200 -7.04 17.21 -18.85
CA ALA A 200 -7.39 18.37 -18.04
C ALA A 200 -6.63 18.44 -16.71
N LEU A 201 -6.30 17.28 -16.11
CA LEU A 201 -5.47 17.22 -14.91
C LEU A 201 -3.98 17.45 -15.25
N ALA A 202 -3.50 16.95 -16.38
CA ALA A 202 -2.12 17.09 -16.81
C ALA A 202 -1.71 18.54 -17.10
N GLN A 203 -2.64 19.37 -17.57
CA GLN A 203 -2.42 20.81 -17.80
C GLN A 203 -2.05 21.58 -16.51
N ARG A 204 -2.31 21.00 -15.34
CA ARG A 204 -2.00 21.63 -14.04
C ARG A 204 -0.56 21.40 -13.55
N ALA A 205 0.22 20.61 -14.27
CA ALA A 205 1.62 20.32 -13.92
C ALA A 205 2.57 20.86 -14.99
N GLU A 206 3.72 21.37 -14.58
CA GLU A 206 4.84 21.63 -15.45
C GLU A 206 5.52 20.29 -15.82
N GLY A 207 5.51 19.94 -17.10
CA GLY A 207 6.12 18.72 -17.63
C GLY A 207 5.17 17.52 -17.68
N GLY A 208 5.13 16.84 -18.82
CA GLY A 208 4.25 15.70 -19.10
C GLY A 208 4.46 14.55 -18.11
N ALA A 209 3.46 14.28 -17.30
CA ALA A 209 3.51 13.18 -16.34
C ALA A 209 3.30 11.85 -17.06
N ARG A 210 4.23 10.90 -16.94
CA ARG A 210 4.05 9.52 -17.43
C ARG A 210 3.01 8.76 -16.59
N ALA A 211 2.79 9.19 -15.33
CA ALA A 211 1.90 8.55 -14.41
C ALA A 211 0.48 8.33 -14.99
N LEU A 212 -0.06 7.14 -14.77
CA LEU A 212 -1.44 6.82 -15.16
C LEU A 212 -2.41 7.73 -14.42
N PHE A 213 -2.41 7.70 -13.10
CA PHE A 213 -3.32 8.50 -12.28
C PHE A 213 -2.66 9.77 -11.77
N LEU A 214 -3.31 10.90 -12.02
CA LEU A 214 -2.86 12.23 -11.64
C LEU A 214 -3.64 12.77 -10.43
N GLY A 215 -2.93 13.42 -9.52
CA GLY A 215 -3.53 14.18 -8.43
C GLY A 215 -4.14 15.51 -8.91
N SER A 216 -4.79 16.23 -8.01
CA SER A 216 -5.44 17.52 -8.31
C SER A 216 -4.48 18.60 -8.85
N ARG A 217 -3.18 18.48 -8.58
CA ARG A 217 -2.13 19.39 -9.04
C ARG A 217 -1.38 18.87 -10.27
N GLY A 218 -1.88 17.83 -10.94
CA GLY A 218 -1.31 17.28 -12.17
C GLY A 218 -0.14 16.31 -11.98
N GLY A 219 0.48 16.24 -10.80
CA GLY A 219 1.52 15.27 -10.50
C GLY A 219 0.93 13.87 -10.23
N ARG A 220 1.81 12.85 -10.13
CA ARG A 220 1.42 11.46 -9.79
C ARG A 220 0.56 11.40 -8.52
N MET A 221 -0.56 10.68 -8.57
CA MET A 221 -1.45 10.45 -7.43
C MET A 221 -0.75 9.63 -6.35
N GLY A 222 -0.68 10.17 -5.13
CA GLY A 222 -0.04 9.50 -4.00
C GLY A 222 -0.97 8.58 -3.23
N SER A 223 -0.40 7.63 -2.49
CA SER A 223 -1.15 6.65 -1.69
C SER A 223 -2.15 7.30 -0.71
N ARG A 224 -1.79 8.44 -0.09
CA ARG A 224 -2.71 9.15 0.84
C ARG A 224 -4.01 9.56 0.14
N ALA A 225 -3.93 10.06 -1.11
CA ALA A 225 -5.12 10.45 -1.88
C ALA A 225 -6.00 9.23 -2.19
N VAL A 226 -5.39 8.09 -2.53
CA VAL A 226 -6.11 6.83 -2.75
C VAL A 226 -6.77 6.33 -1.46
N TYR A 227 -6.07 6.39 -0.32
CA TYR A 227 -6.66 6.05 0.99
C TYR A 227 -7.87 6.93 1.32
N SER A 228 -7.75 8.25 1.12
CA SER A 228 -8.86 9.19 1.35
C SER A 228 -10.05 8.90 0.43
N LEU A 229 -9.80 8.59 -0.84
CA LEU A 229 -10.83 8.21 -1.81
C LEU A 229 -11.57 6.95 -1.35
N VAL A 230 -10.84 5.86 -1.08
CA VAL A 230 -11.44 4.58 -0.66
C VAL A 230 -12.24 4.75 0.64
N SER A 231 -11.68 5.48 1.63
CA SER A 231 -12.38 5.72 2.91
C SER A 231 -13.65 6.56 2.74
N ARG A 232 -13.63 7.55 1.86
CA ARG A 232 -14.80 8.40 1.56
C ARG A 232 -15.91 7.61 0.89
N GLU A 233 -15.57 6.77 -0.09
CA GLU A 233 -16.56 6.07 -0.92
C GLU A 233 -17.12 4.80 -0.27
N LEU A 234 -16.30 4.06 0.47
CA LEU A 234 -16.67 2.79 1.08
C LEU A 234 -16.99 2.88 2.58
N GLY A 235 -16.43 3.89 3.27
CA GLY A 235 -16.64 4.06 4.72
C GLY A 235 -18.11 4.11 5.13
N PRO A 236 -18.98 4.90 4.48
CA PRO A 236 -20.40 4.99 4.84
C PRO A 236 -21.14 3.65 4.75
N GLY A 237 -20.81 2.81 3.78
CA GLY A 237 -21.46 1.50 3.59
C GLY A 237 -20.97 0.40 4.52
N LEU A 238 -19.79 0.56 5.12
CA LEU A 238 -19.13 -0.47 5.93
C LEU A 238 -19.05 -0.09 7.43
N GLY A 239 -19.52 1.10 7.81
CA GLY A 239 -19.58 1.54 9.21
C GLY A 239 -18.21 1.73 9.89
N ALA A 240 -17.12 1.81 9.12
CA ALA A 240 -15.76 1.93 9.65
C ALA A 240 -14.81 2.63 8.67
N THR A 241 -13.62 3.01 9.14
CA THR A 241 -12.55 3.52 8.27
C THR A 241 -11.99 2.37 7.42
N VAL A 242 -12.33 2.37 6.13
CA VAL A 242 -11.94 1.36 5.16
C VAL A 242 -10.79 1.88 4.30
N GLY A 243 -9.77 1.06 4.09
CA GLY A 243 -8.63 1.40 3.23
C GLY A 243 -8.50 0.45 2.03
N PRO A 244 -7.58 0.73 1.09
CA PRO A 244 -7.36 -0.08 -0.12
C PRO A 244 -7.09 -1.56 0.14
N HIS A 245 -6.56 -1.91 1.32
CA HIS A 245 -6.37 -3.31 1.71
C HIS A 245 -7.68 -4.10 1.83
N ALA A 246 -8.76 -3.45 2.29
CA ALA A 246 -10.07 -4.08 2.36
C ALA A 246 -10.61 -4.39 0.95
N LEU A 247 -10.48 -3.46 -0.02
CA LEU A 247 -10.85 -3.70 -1.42
C LEU A 247 -10.12 -4.89 -2.02
N ARG A 248 -8.81 -4.95 -1.83
CA ARG A 248 -8.00 -6.06 -2.31
C ARG A 248 -8.39 -7.40 -1.65
N HIS A 249 -8.71 -7.35 -0.35
CA HIS A 249 -9.18 -8.55 0.36
C HIS A 249 -10.56 -8.99 -0.14
N SER A 250 -11.48 -8.05 -0.36
CA SER A 250 -12.79 -8.33 -0.96
C SER A 250 -12.65 -8.92 -2.36
N ALA A 251 -11.79 -8.35 -3.21
CA ALA A 251 -11.51 -8.89 -4.55
C ALA A 251 -10.99 -10.34 -4.49
N ALA A 252 -10.07 -10.63 -3.57
CA ALA A 252 -9.53 -11.98 -3.39
C ALA A 252 -10.60 -12.97 -2.93
N THR A 253 -11.46 -12.56 -1.98
CA THR A 253 -12.58 -13.37 -1.49
C THR A 253 -13.58 -13.64 -2.60
N HIS A 254 -13.99 -12.60 -3.34
CA HIS A 254 -14.96 -12.75 -4.43
C HIS A 254 -14.44 -13.61 -5.59
N LEU A 255 -13.14 -13.57 -5.88
CA LEU A 255 -12.52 -14.49 -6.86
C LEU A 255 -12.62 -15.95 -6.38
N LEU A 256 -12.37 -16.23 -5.11
CA LEU A 256 -12.50 -17.58 -4.54
C LEU A 256 -13.95 -18.05 -4.52
N ASP A 257 -14.88 -17.19 -4.09
CA ASP A 257 -16.31 -17.45 -4.06
C ASP A 257 -16.87 -17.70 -5.46
N GLY A 258 -16.33 -17.03 -6.47
CA GLY A 258 -16.65 -17.21 -7.89
C GLY A 258 -16.00 -18.46 -8.52
N GLY A 259 -15.25 -19.26 -7.73
CA GLY A 259 -14.68 -20.53 -8.17
C GLY A 259 -13.27 -20.46 -8.77
N ALA A 260 -12.56 -19.33 -8.64
CA ALA A 260 -11.15 -19.30 -9.00
C ALA A 260 -10.33 -20.21 -8.07
N ASP A 261 -9.38 -20.95 -8.63
CA ASP A 261 -8.49 -21.76 -7.82
C ASP A 261 -7.55 -20.87 -6.97
N LEU A 262 -7.19 -21.36 -5.78
CA LEU A 262 -6.37 -20.62 -4.81
C LEU A 262 -5.02 -20.17 -5.40
N ARG A 263 -4.44 -20.97 -6.30
CA ARG A 263 -3.15 -20.68 -6.92
C ARG A 263 -3.27 -19.52 -7.90
N ALA A 264 -4.32 -19.48 -8.73
CA ALA A 264 -4.59 -18.34 -9.61
C ALA A 264 -4.79 -17.04 -8.80
N VAL A 265 -5.54 -17.09 -7.69
CA VAL A 265 -5.72 -15.95 -6.79
C VAL A 265 -4.40 -15.51 -6.16
N GLN A 266 -3.56 -16.44 -5.71
CA GLN A 266 -2.23 -16.12 -5.17
C GLN A 266 -1.32 -15.49 -6.22
N GLU A 267 -1.36 -15.92 -7.47
CA GLU A 267 -0.59 -15.34 -8.58
C GLU A 267 -1.08 -13.91 -8.89
N ILE A 268 -2.38 -13.68 -9.00
CA ILE A 268 -2.97 -12.33 -9.18
C ILE A 268 -2.53 -11.41 -8.03
N LEU A 269 -2.59 -11.89 -6.80
CA LEU A 269 -2.19 -11.12 -5.63
C LEU A 269 -0.66 -10.93 -5.51
N GLY A 270 0.17 -11.74 -6.15
CA GLY A 270 1.63 -11.68 -6.04
C GLY A 270 2.10 -11.97 -4.62
N HIS A 271 1.65 -13.08 -4.03
CA HIS A 271 2.13 -13.59 -2.75
C HIS A 271 3.49 -14.28 -2.92
N ALA A 272 4.51 -13.84 -2.19
CA ALA A 272 5.91 -14.23 -2.35
C ALA A 272 6.27 -15.60 -1.73
N SER A 273 5.33 -16.43 -1.32
CA SER A 273 5.66 -17.72 -0.69
C SER A 273 5.21 -18.90 -1.56
N LEU A 274 6.07 -19.29 -2.42
CA LEU A 274 6.42 -20.65 -2.85
C LEU A 274 7.48 -20.48 -3.94
N GLY A 275 8.72 -20.88 -3.60
CA GLY A 275 9.89 -20.62 -4.41
C GLY A 275 9.70 -21.04 -5.86
N THR A 276 9.80 -20.09 -6.70
CA THR A 276 10.42 -20.13 -8.04
C THR A 276 10.12 -18.80 -8.72
N THR A 277 11.13 -18.17 -9.28
CA THR A 277 10.99 -17.11 -10.26
C THR A 277 10.35 -17.74 -11.50
N GLN A 278 9.02 -17.78 -11.57
CA GLN A 278 8.35 -18.16 -12.81
C GLN A 278 8.51 -16.99 -13.78
N ILE A 279 9.24 -17.24 -14.85
CA ILE A 279 9.24 -16.42 -16.05
C ILE A 279 7.79 -16.42 -16.52
N TYR A 280 7.09 -15.26 -16.43
CA TYR A 280 5.73 -15.12 -16.93
C TYR A 280 5.76 -15.27 -18.45
N THR A 281 5.40 -16.45 -18.92
CA THR A 281 5.17 -16.71 -20.34
C THR A 281 3.77 -16.25 -20.73
N HIS A 282 3.53 -15.98 -22.02
CA HIS A 282 2.20 -15.63 -22.55
C HIS A 282 1.10 -16.62 -22.11
N VAL A 283 1.43 -17.90 -22.00
CA VAL A 283 0.52 -18.96 -21.55
C VAL A 283 0.03 -18.79 -20.11
N SER A 284 0.87 -18.22 -19.21
CA SER A 284 0.45 -17.98 -17.82
C SER A 284 -0.51 -16.77 -17.70
N SER A 285 -0.35 -15.74 -18.53
CA SER A 285 -1.23 -14.57 -18.52
C SER A 285 -2.62 -14.88 -19.08
N GLU A 286 -2.71 -15.67 -20.13
CA GLU A 286 -4.00 -16.12 -20.70
C GLU A 286 -4.79 -17.02 -19.73
N ARG A 287 -4.10 -17.91 -19.02
CA ARG A 287 -4.70 -18.74 -17.99
C ARG A 287 -5.25 -17.91 -16.82
N LEU A 288 -4.48 -16.91 -16.35
CA LEU A 288 -4.94 -16.01 -15.31
C LEU A 288 -6.13 -15.16 -15.77
N ALA A 289 -6.13 -14.67 -17.01
CA ALA A 289 -7.24 -13.94 -17.59
C ALA A 289 -8.50 -14.82 -17.73
N ALA A 290 -8.34 -16.11 -18.06
CA ALA A 290 -9.46 -17.04 -18.13
C ALA A 290 -10.05 -17.32 -16.74
N ALA A 291 -9.23 -17.61 -15.73
CA ALA A 291 -9.66 -17.79 -14.35
C ALA A 291 -10.35 -16.52 -13.79
N TYR A 292 -9.81 -15.35 -14.12
CA TYR A 292 -10.40 -14.07 -13.76
C TYR A 292 -11.79 -13.89 -14.38
N ARG A 293 -11.93 -14.10 -15.70
CA ARG A 293 -13.22 -13.95 -16.41
C ARG A 293 -14.30 -14.89 -15.89
N LEU A 294 -13.92 -16.07 -15.40
CA LEU A 294 -14.87 -17.02 -14.85
C LEU A 294 -15.38 -16.62 -13.47
N ALA A 295 -14.54 -15.99 -12.65
CA ALA A 295 -14.78 -15.90 -11.22
C ALA A 295 -14.96 -14.46 -10.68
N HIS A 296 -14.46 -13.43 -11.38
CA HIS A 296 -14.54 -12.07 -10.84
C HIS A 296 -15.87 -11.39 -11.15
N PRO A 297 -16.58 -10.77 -10.17
CA PRO A 297 -17.88 -10.12 -10.39
C PRO A 297 -17.87 -8.97 -11.41
N ARG A 298 -16.68 -8.42 -11.72
CA ARG A 298 -16.47 -7.31 -12.69
C ARG A 298 -15.58 -7.76 -13.86
N ALA A 299 -15.63 -9.01 -14.29
CA ALA A 299 -14.86 -9.53 -15.41
C ALA A 299 -15.23 -8.93 -16.77
#